data_e85acb0a125e51e559e743e8cc80a5ca
#
_entry.id   e85acb0a125e51e559e743e8cc80a5ca
#
_cell.length_a   1.000
_cell.length_b   1.000
_cell.length_c   1.000
_cell.angle_alpha   90.00
_cell.angle_beta   90.00
_cell.angle_gamma   90.00
#
_symmetry.space_group_name_H-M   'P 1'
#
loop_
_entity.id
_entity.type
_entity.pdbx_description
1 polymer ?
#
loop_
_entity_poly.entity_id
_entity_poly.type
_entity_poly.pdbx_seq_one_letter_code
_entity_poly.pdbx_strand_id
1 'polypeptide(L)'
;MLLSTQTDVLARTFGHEEALRMLKRVGYDACDLSFFEMVTGEGPWLKDDWKEKAYALRAVADEIGLKVDQAHAPFPSSKGAEPFDTEVRARIIRSMEVASILGVKHIIIHPKQHLTFRTNKKELFEMNMDFYRSLIPECERLNIHVCAENMWQHDKRRGYIVDSTCSQPDEFVQYIDTIGSPWIRACLDIGHTALVGVEPEEAIYALGHDRLKALHVHDVDYLKDCHTMPFMQKLNWEKVTKALADIDYDGVFTFEADNFLVHMPDEVKEDGARLMVSVGRYLIGEIEKAKEENAK
;
A
#
# COMPACT_ATOMS: atom_id res chain seq x y z
N MET A 1 -13.10 0.50 -12.49
CA MET A 1 -12.01 0.36 -11.49
C MET A 1 -12.53 -0.33 -10.23
N LEU A 2 -11.76 -1.22 -9.57
CA LEU A 2 -12.17 -1.84 -8.30
C LEU A 2 -11.88 -0.92 -7.13
N LEU A 3 -12.76 -0.95 -6.12
CA LEU A 3 -12.57 -0.26 -4.84
C LEU A 3 -12.07 -1.24 -3.79
N SER A 4 -10.99 -0.88 -3.10
CA SER A 4 -10.33 -1.66 -2.07
C SER A 4 -10.02 -0.82 -0.83
N THR A 5 -9.71 -1.47 0.27
CA THR A 5 -9.15 -0.84 1.48
C THR A 5 -8.26 -1.80 2.23
N GLN A 6 -7.33 -1.25 3.00
CA GLN A 6 -6.50 -1.99 3.91
C GLN A 6 -7.32 -2.66 5.01
N THR A 7 -6.90 -3.83 5.48
CA THR A 7 -7.66 -4.65 6.45
C THR A 7 -7.22 -4.46 7.90
N ASP A 8 -6.13 -3.75 8.20
CA ASP A 8 -5.44 -3.79 9.49
C ASP A 8 -6.38 -3.54 10.70
N VAL A 9 -7.09 -2.41 10.73
CA VAL A 9 -7.98 -2.05 11.85
C VAL A 9 -9.11 -3.06 12.02
N LEU A 10 -9.75 -3.47 10.92
CA LEU A 10 -10.87 -4.41 10.99
C LEU A 10 -10.40 -5.82 11.37
N ALA A 11 -9.26 -6.26 10.83
CA ALA A 11 -8.72 -7.59 11.14
C ALA A 11 -8.26 -7.70 12.60
N ARG A 12 -7.65 -6.64 13.16
CA ARG A 12 -7.28 -6.61 14.58
C ARG A 12 -8.50 -6.59 15.49
N THR A 13 -9.57 -5.92 15.08
CA THR A 13 -10.79 -5.80 15.89
C THR A 13 -11.64 -7.07 15.83
N PHE A 14 -11.87 -7.61 14.64
CA PHE A 14 -12.88 -8.65 14.39
C PHE A 14 -12.30 -9.98 13.88
N GLY A 15 -11.00 -10.04 13.60
CA GLY A 15 -10.34 -11.15 12.93
C GLY A 15 -10.44 -11.06 11.41
N HIS A 16 -9.53 -11.75 10.70
CA HIS A 16 -9.41 -11.64 9.24
C HIS A 16 -10.69 -12.07 8.50
N GLU A 17 -11.33 -13.16 8.90
CA GLU A 17 -12.55 -13.66 8.24
C GLU A 17 -13.68 -12.64 8.32
N GLU A 18 -13.99 -12.14 9.52
CA GLU A 18 -15.08 -11.17 9.71
C GLU A 18 -14.75 -9.82 9.05
N ALA A 19 -13.48 -9.42 9.05
CA ALA A 19 -13.05 -8.23 8.31
C ALA A 19 -13.39 -8.35 6.81
N LEU A 20 -13.08 -9.47 6.16
CA LEU A 20 -13.42 -9.69 4.76
C LEU A 20 -14.95 -9.70 4.53
N ARG A 21 -15.70 -10.39 5.40
CA ARG A 21 -17.18 -10.42 5.32
C ARG A 21 -17.79 -9.03 5.49
N MET A 22 -17.27 -8.23 6.42
CA MET A 22 -17.69 -6.84 6.64
C MET A 22 -17.40 -5.98 5.41
N LEU A 23 -16.17 -6.03 4.87
CA LEU A 23 -15.80 -5.27 3.67
C LEU A 23 -16.73 -5.59 2.49
N LYS A 24 -17.03 -6.87 2.27
CA LYS A 24 -17.99 -7.26 1.24
C LYS A 24 -19.39 -6.72 1.50
N ARG A 25 -19.87 -6.82 2.73
CA ARG A 25 -21.21 -6.38 3.16
C ARG A 25 -21.42 -4.88 2.97
N VAL A 26 -20.37 -4.06 3.21
CA VAL A 26 -20.45 -2.61 3.02
C VAL A 26 -20.24 -2.17 1.56
N GLY A 27 -19.76 -3.05 0.67
CA GLY A 27 -19.72 -2.80 -0.76
C GLY A 27 -18.34 -2.63 -1.40
N TYR A 28 -17.27 -3.08 -0.76
CA TYR A 28 -15.95 -3.17 -1.41
C TYR A 28 -15.90 -4.31 -2.43
N ASP A 29 -15.10 -4.14 -3.48
CA ASP A 29 -14.85 -5.15 -4.50
C ASP A 29 -13.63 -6.01 -4.15
N ALA A 30 -12.67 -5.39 -3.45
CA ALA A 30 -11.41 -5.99 -3.09
C ALA A 30 -10.93 -5.52 -1.71
N CYS A 31 -9.87 -6.13 -1.21
CA CYS A 31 -9.13 -5.65 -0.05
C CYS A 31 -7.62 -5.71 -0.26
N ASP A 32 -6.90 -4.93 0.54
CA ASP A 32 -5.48 -4.99 0.80
C ASP A 32 -5.25 -5.71 2.13
N LEU A 33 -4.66 -6.89 2.07
CA LEU A 33 -4.42 -7.68 3.27
C LEU A 33 -3.15 -7.22 4.00
N SER A 34 -3.31 -6.71 5.21
CA SER A 34 -2.19 -6.23 6.03
C SER A 34 -1.53 -7.37 6.80
N PHE A 35 -0.18 -7.41 6.76
CA PHE A 35 0.66 -8.34 7.52
C PHE A 35 1.47 -7.64 8.61
N PHE A 36 1.02 -6.51 9.12
CA PHE A 36 1.78 -5.64 10.04
C PHE A 36 2.15 -6.35 11.35
N GLU A 37 1.25 -7.17 11.88
CA GLU A 37 1.47 -7.95 13.10
C GLU A 37 2.70 -8.86 13.02
N MET A 38 3.06 -9.32 11.82
CA MET A 38 4.21 -10.20 11.64
C MET A 38 5.54 -9.54 12.03
N VAL A 39 5.63 -8.22 12.07
CA VAL A 39 6.87 -7.51 12.41
C VAL A 39 7.33 -7.78 13.84
N THR A 40 6.40 -8.03 14.77
CA THR A 40 6.71 -8.39 16.17
C THR A 40 6.99 -9.88 16.37
N GLY A 41 6.84 -10.70 15.34
CA GLY A 41 6.93 -12.16 15.44
C GLY A 41 5.61 -12.82 15.87
N GLU A 42 4.50 -12.09 15.75
CA GLU A 42 3.17 -12.53 16.13
C GLU A 42 2.27 -12.75 14.91
N GLY A 43 1.03 -13.14 15.16
CA GLY A 43 0.02 -13.32 14.14
C GLY A 43 -0.14 -14.77 13.64
N PRO A 44 -1.26 -15.04 12.94
CA PRO A 44 -1.62 -16.39 12.51
C PRO A 44 -0.69 -16.93 11.41
N TRP A 45 -0.06 -16.06 10.65
CA TRP A 45 0.77 -16.38 9.50
C TRP A 45 2.18 -16.89 9.85
N LEU A 46 2.57 -16.80 11.14
CA LEU A 46 3.84 -17.29 11.67
C LEU A 46 3.70 -18.58 12.49
N LYS A 47 2.49 -19.15 12.60
CA LYS A 47 2.23 -20.43 13.26
C LYS A 47 2.42 -21.59 12.29
N ASP A 48 2.56 -22.82 12.81
CA ASP A 48 2.79 -24.02 12.00
C ASP A 48 1.65 -24.27 11.00
N ASP A 49 0.42 -23.93 11.37
CA ASP A 49 -0.81 -24.09 10.58
C ASP A 49 -1.15 -22.91 9.66
N TRP A 50 -0.16 -22.06 9.34
CA TRP A 50 -0.37 -20.85 8.53
C TRP A 50 -0.93 -21.13 7.13
N LYS A 51 -0.52 -22.25 6.50
CA LYS A 51 -1.00 -22.61 5.16
C LYS A 51 -2.48 -22.95 5.17
N GLU A 52 -2.88 -23.77 6.13
CA GLU A 52 -4.28 -24.15 6.33
C GLU A 52 -5.14 -22.91 6.56
N LYS A 53 -4.67 -21.97 7.36
CA LYS A 53 -5.34 -20.67 7.60
C LYS A 53 -5.42 -19.82 6.34
N ALA A 54 -4.35 -19.77 5.54
CA ALA A 54 -4.35 -19.03 4.28
C ALA A 54 -5.36 -19.62 3.28
N TYR A 55 -5.41 -20.93 3.13
CA TYR A 55 -6.42 -21.60 2.29
C TYR A 55 -7.83 -21.41 2.82
N ALA A 56 -8.03 -21.46 4.12
CA ALA A 56 -9.35 -21.21 4.74
C ALA A 56 -9.81 -19.76 4.46
N LEU A 57 -8.93 -18.77 4.64
CA LEU A 57 -9.26 -17.38 4.35
C LEU A 57 -9.52 -17.15 2.85
N ARG A 58 -8.77 -17.83 1.97
CA ARG A 58 -9.02 -17.80 0.53
C ARG A 58 -10.41 -18.36 0.20
N ALA A 59 -10.80 -19.48 0.82
CA ALA A 59 -12.13 -20.06 0.62
C ALA A 59 -13.25 -19.10 1.05
N VAL A 60 -13.05 -18.37 2.16
CA VAL A 60 -13.99 -17.32 2.59
C VAL A 60 -14.08 -16.20 1.56
N ALA A 61 -12.94 -15.69 1.07
CA ALA A 61 -12.91 -14.64 0.06
C ALA A 61 -13.64 -15.05 -1.23
N ASP A 62 -13.40 -16.30 -1.69
CA ASP A 62 -14.05 -16.86 -2.87
C ASP A 62 -15.57 -17.07 -2.65
N GLU A 63 -15.99 -17.58 -1.48
CA GLU A 63 -17.40 -17.75 -1.09
C GLU A 63 -18.19 -16.44 -1.16
N ILE A 64 -17.61 -15.37 -0.60
CA ILE A 64 -18.29 -14.06 -0.54
C ILE A 64 -18.06 -13.21 -1.81
N GLY A 65 -17.18 -13.64 -2.71
CA GLY A 65 -16.85 -12.91 -3.93
C GLY A 65 -16.13 -11.57 -3.65
N LEU A 66 -15.24 -11.52 -2.65
CA LEU A 66 -14.33 -10.40 -2.39
C LEU A 66 -12.94 -10.78 -2.92
N LYS A 67 -12.33 -9.91 -3.72
CA LYS A 67 -10.95 -10.14 -4.17
C LYS A 67 -9.95 -9.74 -3.10
N VAL A 68 -8.91 -10.54 -2.89
CA VAL A 68 -7.71 -10.09 -2.17
C VAL A 68 -6.71 -9.71 -3.25
N ASP A 69 -6.74 -8.46 -3.72
CA ASP A 69 -5.99 -8.02 -4.90
C ASP A 69 -4.61 -7.44 -4.54
N GLN A 70 -4.54 -6.78 -3.41
CA GLN A 70 -3.35 -6.15 -2.86
C GLN A 70 -3.03 -6.72 -1.48
N ALA A 71 -1.79 -6.62 -1.06
CA ALA A 71 -1.38 -6.93 0.31
C ALA A 71 -0.23 -6.03 0.73
N HIS A 72 -0.06 -5.82 2.04
CA HIS A 72 1.03 -5.03 2.60
C HIS A 72 1.90 -5.89 3.53
N ALA A 73 3.18 -6.01 3.19
CA ALA A 73 4.16 -6.78 3.96
C ALA A 73 4.45 -6.14 5.33
N PRO A 74 5.03 -6.89 6.29
CA PRO A 74 5.47 -6.31 7.56
C PRO A 74 6.57 -5.27 7.34
N PHE A 75 6.54 -4.19 8.13
CA PHE A 75 7.52 -3.10 8.08
C PHE A 75 7.97 -2.67 9.48
N PRO A 76 9.16 -2.05 9.64
CA PRO A 76 10.11 -1.65 8.60
C PRO A 76 10.86 -2.86 8.01
N SER A 77 11.25 -2.74 6.74
CA SER A 77 11.99 -3.79 6.01
C SER A 77 13.43 -3.96 6.48
N SER A 78 13.94 -3.04 7.29
CA SER A 78 15.27 -3.10 7.92
C SER A 78 15.38 -2.07 9.05
N LYS A 79 16.17 -2.40 10.07
CA LYS A 79 16.65 -1.47 11.10
C LYS A 79 18.17 -1.29 11.04
N GLY A 80 18.85 -1.92 10.05
CA GLY A 80 20.30 -1.94 9.93
C GLY A 80 20.98 -2.74 11.04
N ALA A 81 20.31 -3.74 11.59
CA ALA A 81 20.80 -4.51 12.74
C ALA A 81 20.29 -5.96 12.75
N GLU A 82 21.17 -6.89 13.09
CA GLU A 82 20.81 -8.28 13.35
C GLU A 82 20.37 -8.45 14.82
N PRO A 83 19.48 -9.43 15.13
CA PRO A 83 18.87 -10.40 14.21
C PRO A 83 17.64 -9.86 13.44
N PHE A 84 17.23 -8.61 13.66
CA PHE A 84 15.99 -8.06 13.11
C PHE A 84 15.94 -8.16 11.58
N ASP A 85 17.04 -7.80 10.90
CA ASP A 85 17.05 -7.72 9.42
C ASP A 85 16.91 -9.12 8.78
N THR A 86 17.53 -10.14 9.38
CA THR A 86 17.33 -11.53 8.95
C THR A 86 15.91 -12.04 9.22
N GLU A 87 15.37 -11.75 10.39
CA GLU A 87 14.01 -12.18 10.79
C GLU A 87 12.93 -11.49 9.95
N VAL A 88 13.01 -10.17 9.78
CA VAL A 88 11.99 -9.44 9.00
C VAL A 88 12.02 -9.85 7.53
N ARG A 89 13.20 -10.14 6.95
CA ARG A 89 13.29 -10.68 5.61
C ARG A 89 12.54 -12.02 5.48
N ALA A 90 12.70 -12.93 6.42
CA ALA A 90 11.97 -14.20 6.42
C ALA A 90 10.45 -13.99 6.53
N ARG A 91 10.02 -13.02 7.34
CA ARG A 91 8.61 -12.64 7.50
C ARG A 91 8.04 -11.99 6.23
N ILE A 92 8.81 -11.17 5.54
CA ILE A 92 8.43 -10.59 4.22
C ILE A 92 8.20 -11.73 3.22
N ILE A 93 9.13 -12.69 3.10
CA ILE A 93 8.95 -13.85 2.19
C ILE A 93 7.71 -14.65 2.60
N ARG A 94 7.48 -14.88 3.89
CA ARG A 94 6.27 -15.56 4.37
C ARG A 94 4.99 -14.78 4.00
N SER A 95 4.98 -13.45 4.12
CA SER A 95 3.83 -12.65 3.69
C SER A 95 3.56 -12.78 2.18
N MET A 96 4.62 -12.85 1.35
CA MET A 96 4.48 -13.14 -0.09
C MET A 96 3.88 -14.54 -0.35
N GLU A 97 4.27 -15.55 0.42
CA GLU A 97 3.71 -16.90 0.31
C GLU A 97 2.21 -16.95 0.65
N VAL A 98 1.82 -16.29 1.74
CA VAL A 98 0.40 -16.18 2.14
C VAL A 98 -0.38 -15.39 1.07
N ALA A 99 0.15 -14.24 0.64
CA ALA A 99 -0.47 -13.41 -0.38
C ALA A 99 -0.68 -14.17 -1.71
N SER A 100 0.29 -14.97 -2.13
CA SER A 100 0.17 -15.84 -3.32
C SER A 100 -0.96 -16.87 -3.19
N ILE A 101 -1.11 -17.51 -2.03
CA ILE A 101 -2.24 -18.45 -1.78
C ILE A 101 -3.58 -17.71 -1.90
N LEU A 102 -3.65 -16.48 -1.41
CA LEU A 102 -4.85 -15.64 -1.46
C LEU A 102 -5.15 -15.08 -2.86
N GLY A 103 -4.23 -15.21 -3.81
CA GLY A 103 -4.38 -14.74 -5.18
C GLY A 103 -4.07 -13.25 -5.36
N VAL A 104 -3.33 -12.68 -4.43
CA VAL A 104 -2.82 -11.29 -4.49
C VAL A 104 -1.93 -11.11 -5.72
N LYS A 105 -2.12 -10.00 -6.42
CA LYS A 105 -1.28 -9.63 -7.56
C LYS A 105 -0.12 -8.73 -7.18
N HIS A 106 -0.35 -7.80 -6.28
CA HIS A 106 0.61 -6.78 -5.87
C HIS A 106 0.77 -6.80 -4.35
N ILE A 107 2.01 -7.01 -3.89
CA ILE A 107 2.35 -6.86 -2.48
C ILE A 107 3.23 -5.65 -2.27
N ILE A 108 2.83 -4.75 -1.37
CA ILE A 108 3.60 -3.57 -1.03
C ILE A 108 4.69 -3.98 -0.04
N ILE A 109 5.93 -3.61 -0.36
CA ILE A 109 7.10 -3.84 0.49
C ILE A 109 7.88 -2.53 0.58
N HIS A 110 7.91 -1.93 1.77
CA HIS A 110 8.65 -0.71 2.01
C HIS A 110 10.12 -0.84 1.66
N PRO A 111 10.76 0.20 1.10
CA PRO A 111 12.20 0.23 0.95
C PRO A 111 12.89 0.23 2.31
N LYS A 112 14.14 -0.20 2.33
CA LYS A 112 15.00 0.00 3.50
C LYS A 112 15.29 1.49 3.66
N GLN A 113 15.00 2.07 4.84
CA GLN A 113 15.13 3.50 5.11
C GLN A 113 15.69 3.80 6.51
N HIS A 114 16.45 2.87 7.09
CA HIS A 114 16.98 3.03 8.45
C HIS A 114 18.12 4.05 8.57
N LEU A 115 18.71 4.48 7.46
CA LEU A 115 19.71 5.55 7.44
C LEU A 115 19.07 6.92 7.23
N THR A 116 19.74 7.99 7.69
CA THR A 116 19.31 9.35 7.39
C THR A 116 19.43 9.63 5.89
N PHE A 117 18.30 9.80 5.22
CA PHE A 117 18.22 9.91 3.76
C PHE A 117 19.12 11.00 3.19
N ARG A 118 19.04 12.22 3.75
CA ARG A 118 19.77 13.40 3.27
C ARG A 118 21.28 13.18 3.11
N THR A 119 21.90 12.39 3.99
CA THR A 119 23.35 12.15 4.02
C THR A 119 23.78 10.83 3.42
N ASN A 120 22.84 9.91 3.17
CA ASN A 120 23.14 8.54 2.74
C ASN A 120 22.36 8.13 1.48
N LYS A 121 21.95 9.10 0.64
CA LYS A 121 21.13 8.83 -0.57
C LYS A 121 21.73 7.71 -1.44
N LYS A 122 23.02 7.79 -1.74
CA LYS A 122 23.70 6.80 -2.58
C LYS A 122 23.70 5.42 -1.93
N GLU A 123 24.03 5.32 -0.65
CA GLU A 123 24.06 4.05 0.09
C GLU A 123 22.67 3.42 0.18
N LEU A 124 21.63 4.23 0.47
CA LEU A 124 20.25 3.79 0.47
C LEU A 124 19.80 3.31 -0.91
N PHE A 125 20.20 4.02 -1.97
CA PHE A 125 19.89 3.60 -3.34
C PHE A 125 20.50 2.23 -3.65
N GLU A 126 21.80 2.05 -3.44
CA GLU A 126 22.50 0.79 -3.68
C GLU A 126 21.91 -0.35 -2.85
N MET A 127 21.69 -0.11 -1.56
CA MET A 127 21.05 -1.07 -0.63
C MET A 127 19.66 -1.52 -1.11
N ASN A 128 18.84 -0.60 -1.62
CA ASN A 128 17.52 -0.92 -2.09
C ASN A 128 17.52 -1.59 -3.47
N MET A 129 18.50 -1.27 -4.34
CA MET A 129 18.71 -2.04 -5.58
C MET A 129 18.97 -3.51 -5.28
N ASP A 130 19.87 -3.79 -4.34
CA ASP A 130 20.19 -5.16 -3.92
C ASP A 130 18.97 -5.82 -3.24
N PHE A 131 18.28 -5.09 -2.39
CA PHE A 131 17.11 -5.60 -1.68
C PHE A 131 15.99 -6.02 -2.64
N TYR A 132 15.51 -5.13 -3.50
CA TYR A 132 14.42 -5.46 -4.43
C TYR A 132 14.83 -6.51 -5.46
N ARG A 133 16.06 -6.45 -5.99
CA ARG A 133 16.56 -7.49 -6.91
C ARG A 133 16.60 -8.86 -6.24
N SER A 134 16.91 -8.92 -4.94
CA SER A 134 16.92 -10.17 -4.18
C SER A 134 15.53 -10.79 -3.95
N LEU A 135 14.45 -10.02 -4.18
CA LEU A 135 13.06 -10.50 -4.10
C LEU A 135 12.54 -11.07 -5.44
N ILE A 136 13.19 -10.75 -6.57
CA ILE A 136 12.72 -11.18 -7.90
C ILE A 136 12.52 -12.70 -8.00
N PRO A 137 13.45 -13.57 -7.54
CA PRO A 137 13.23 -15.02 -7.58
C PRO A 137 11.98 -15.47 -6.83
N GLU A 138 11.63 -14.81 -5.73
CA GLU A 138 10.42 -15.09 -4.96
C GLU A 138 9.16 -14.60 -5.70
N CYS A 139 9.24 -13.44 -6.36
CA CYS A 139 8.17 -12.95 -7.21
C CYS A 139 7.84 -13.93 -8.33
N GLU A 140 8.87 -14.45 -9.02
CA GLU A 140 8.73 -15.45 -10.08
C GLU A 140 8.15 -16.76 -9.55
N ARG A 141 8.68 -17.26 -8.43
CA ARG A 141 8.23 -18.51 -7.80
C ARG A 141 6.76 -18.45 -7.39
N LEU A 142 6.31 -17.28 -6.90
CA LEU A 142 4.99 -17.07 -6.32
C LEU A 142 3.99 -16.43 -7.28
N ASN A 143 4.45 -16.01 -8.46
CA ASN A 143 3.68 -15.25 -9.45
C ASN A 143 3.00 -14.02 -8.84
N ILE A 144 3.77 -13.21 -8.10
CA ILE A 144 3.31 -12.00 -7.41
C ILE A 144 4.27 -10.85 -7.70
N HIS A 145 3.75 -9.63 -7.90
CA HIS A 145 4.55 -8.44 -8.08
C HIS A 145 4.79 -7.75 -6.76
N VAL A 146 6.01 -7.27 -6.54
CA VAL A 146 6.34 -6.39 -5.43
C VAL A 146 6.20 -4.94 -5.89
N CYS A 147 5.50 -4.14 -5.09
CA CYS A 147 5.42 -2.70 -5.29
C CYS A 147 6.26 -1.99 -4.21
N ALA A 148 7.28 -1.25 -4.65
CA ALA A 148 8.00 -0.33 -3.79
C ALA A 148 7.11 0.88 -3.50
N GLU A 149 7.23 1.46 -2.31
CA GLU A 149 6.41 2.59 -1.88
C GLU A 149 7.26 3.83 -1.65
N ASN A 150 6.71 5.02 -1.93
CA ASN A 150 7.33 6.29 -1.62
C ASN A 150 7.20 6.60 -0.12
N MET A 151 8.31 6.98 0.50
CA MET A 151 8.43 7.08 1.95
C MET A 151 8.77 8.51 2.40
N TRP A 152 8.57 8.78 3.68
CA TRP A 152 9.04 9.98 4.35
C TRP A 152 9.89 9.63 5.59
N GLN A 153 10.66 10.59 6.09
CA GLN A 153 11.38 10.49 7.35
C GLN A 153 11.06 11.67 8.26
N HIS A 154 11.15 11.46 9.57
CA HIS A 154 11.06 12.54 10.55
C HIS A 154 12.44 13.09 10.87
N ASP A 155 12.68 14.39 10.57
CA ASP A 155 13.89 15.08 11.05
C ASP A 155 13.75 15.37 12.54
N LYS A 156 14.35 14.51 13.37
CA LYS A 156 14.27 14.61 14.85
C LYS A 156 14.85 15.92 15.40
N ARG A 157 15.73 16.60 14.65
CA ARG A 157 16.34 17.87 15.10
C ARG A 157 15.42 19.05 14.86
N ARG A 158 14.63 19.01 13.76
CA ARG A 158 13.79 20.09 13.30
C ARG A 158 12.32 19.88 13.68
N GLY A 159 11.92 18.65 13.97
CA GLY A 159 10.57 18.31 14.38
C GLY A 159 9.54 18.27 13.25
N TYR A 160 9.97 18.05 11.99
CA TYR A 160 9.06 17.95 10.85
C TYR A 160 9.44 16.80 9.90
N ILE A 161 8.52 16.48 8.98
CA ILE A 161 8.68 15.46 7.95
C ILE A 161 9.59 15.99 6.85
N VAL A 162 10.44 15.11 6.32
CA VAL A 162 11.41 15.38 5.24
C VAL A 162 11.46 14.21 4.27
N ASP A 163 12.12 14.42 3.14
CA ASP A 163 12.38 13.39 2.13
C ASP A 163 12.95 12.09 2.72
N SER A 164 12.55 10.99 2.10
CA SER A 164 13.12 9.68 2.30
C SER A 164 13.22 8.93 0.96
N THR A 165 13.46 7.64 0.98
CA THR A 165 13.58 6.78 -0.19
C THR A 165 12.31 6.82 -1.04
N CYS A 166 12.46 7.00 -2.35
CA CYS A 166 11.37 7.09 -3.33
C CYS A 166 10.40 8.27 -3.10
N SER A 167 10.74 9.25 -2.26
CA SER A 167 9.84 10.36 -1.93
C SER A 167 9.67 11.37 -3.06
N GLN A 168 10.71 11.59 -3.86
CA GLN A 168 10.65 12.51 -4.99
C GLN A 168 10.35 11.76 -6.29
N PRO A 169 9.48 12.29 -7.17
CA PRO A 169 9.04 11.59 -8.38
C PRO A 169 10.17 11.09 -9.28
N ASP A 170 11.16 11.94 -9.55
CA ASP A 170 12.31 11.61 -10.39
C ASP A 170 13.15 10.46 -9.79
N GLU A 171 13.36 10.49 -8.48
CA GLU A 171 14.06 9.43 -7.77
C GLU A 171 13.26 8.14 -7.82
N PHE A 172 11.95 8.19 -7.61
CA PHE A 172 11.11 6.99 -7.64
C PHE A 172 11.10 6.33 -9.02
N VAL A 173 10.97 7.13 -10.08
CA VAL A 173 11.14 6.66 -11.46
C VAL A 173 12.50 6.01 -11.65
N GLN A 174 13.59 6.66 -11.18
CA GLN A 174 14.94 6.12 -11.26
C GLN A 174 15.07 4.76 -10.56
N TYR A 175 14.43 4.58 -9.39
CA TYR A 175 14.43 3.30 -8.66
C TYR A 175 13.82 2.19 -9.53
N ILE A 176 12.60 2.38 -10.01
CA ILE A 176 11.87 1.37 -10.79
C ILE A 176 12.63 1.04 -12.09
N ASP A 177 13.08 2.06 -12.82
CA ASP A 177 13.77 1.88 -14.10
C ASP A 177 15.14 1.23 -13.94
N THR A 178 15.89 1.55 -12.87
CA THR A 178 17.21 0.94 -12.60
C THR A 178 17.10 -0.51 -12.15
N ILE A 179 16.04 -0.88 -11.39
CA ILE A 179 15.77 -2.28 -11.09
C ILE A 179 15.48 -3.04 -12.38
N GLY A 180 14.71 -2.46 -13.29
CA GLY A 180 14.51 -2.94 -14.66
C GLY A 180 13.80 -4.29 -14.76
N SER A 181 12.99 -4.67 -13.76
CA SER A 181 12.28 -5.95 -13.69
C SER A 181 10.77 -5.78 -13.85
N PRO A 182 10.09 -6.63 -14.61
CA PRO A 182 8.63 -6.61 -14.66
C PRO A 182 7.98 -6.96 -13.31
N TRP A 183 8.71 -7.59 -12.41
CA TRP A 183 8.22 -8.03 -11.10
C TRP A 183 8.25 -6.95 -10.02
N ILE A 184 8.95 -5.83 -10.26
CA ILE A 184 9.03 -4.71 -9.32
C ILE A 184 8.34 -3.50 -9.93
N ARG A 185 7.36 -2.94 -9.21
CA ARG A 185 6.51 -1.82 -9.63
C ARG A 185 6.44 -0.77 -8.52
N ALA A 186 5.71 0.31 -8.75
CA ALA A 186 5.48 1.37 -7.80
C ALA A 186 4.09 1.23 -7.16
N CYS A 187 4.05 1.39 -5.84
CA CYS A 187 2.87 1.80 -5.09
C CYS A 187 3.04 3.28 -4.75
N LEU A 188 2.09 4.11 -5.14
CA LEU A 188 2.11 5.52 -4.74
C LEU A 188 1.20 5.71 -3.52
N ASP A 189 1.82 6.05 -2.40
CA ASP A 189 1.12 6.64 -1.28
C ASP A 189 0.92 8.13 -1.56
N ILE A 190 -0.34 8.52 -1.68
CA ILE A 190 -0.79 9.87 -2.04
C ILE A 190 -0.49 10.87 -0.93
N GLY A 191 -0.70 10.45 0.32
CA GLY A 191 -0.41 11.28 1.48
C GLY A 191 1.08 11.49 1.69
N HIS A 192 1.89 10.46 1.59
CA HIS A 192 3.36 10.54 1.70
C HIS A 192 3.96 11.53 0.71
N THR A 193 3.41 11.57 -0.51
CA THR A 193 3.85 12.52 -1.54
C THR A 193 3.66 13.96 -1.07
N ALA A 194 2.49 14.30 -0.55
CA ALA A 194 2.18 15.65 -0.07
C ALA A 194 2.99 16.03 1.17
N LEU A 195 3.30 15.08 2.06
CA LEU A 195 4.09 15.31 3.27
C LEU A 195 5.52 15.78 2.99
N VAL A 196 6.08 15.44 1.84
CA VAL A 196 7.42 15.86 1.42
C VAL A 196 7.40 17.06 0.46
N GLY A 197 6.23 17.70 0.31
CA GLY A 197 6.08 18.94 -0.46
C GLY A 197 5.96 18.73 -1.97
N VAL A 198 5.55 17.55 -2.41
CA VAL A 198 5.23 17.23 -3.80
C VAL A 198 3.72 17.12 -3.95
N GLU A 199 3.12 17.69 -4.98
CA GLU A 199 1.70 17.49 -5.24
C GLU A 199 1.48 16.08 -5.81
N PRO A 200 0.48 15.33 -5.31
CA PRO A 200 0.26 13.93 -5.72
C PRO A 200 0.13 13.73 -7.23
N GLU A 201 -0.52 14.65 -7.93
CA GLU A 201 -0.65 14.59 -9.38
C GLU A 201 0.70 14.62 -10.11
N GLU A 202 1.71 15.32 -9.59
CA GLU A 202 3.05 15.36 -10.19
C GLU A 202 3.71 13.97 -10.14
N ALA A 203 3.59 13.27 -9.01
CA ALA A 203 4.11 11.91 -8.85
C ALA A 203 3.36 10.90 -9.72
N ILE A 204 2.02 11.04 -9.85
CA ILE A 204 1.19 10.20 -10.72
C ILE A 204 1.66 10.34 -12.17
N TYR A 205 1.82 11.58 -12.67
CA TYR A 205 2.29 11.81 -14.03
C TYR A 205 3.72 11.30 -14.27
N ALA A 206 4.62 11.49 -13.31
CA ALA A 206 6.00 11.03 -13.43
C ALA A 206 6.12 9.50 -13.51
N LEU A 207 5.40 8.78 -12.66
CA LEU A 207 5.36 7.31 -12.68
C LEU A 207 4.69 6.77 -13.94
N GLY A 208 3.58 7.37 -14.33
CA GLY A 208 2.82 6.98 -15.51
C GLY A 208 2.21 5.57 -15.40
N HIS A 209 1.53 5.15 -16.48
CA HIS A 209 0.79 3.88 -16.54
C HIS A 209 1.63 2.65 -16.21
N ASP A 210 2.84 2.57 -16.77
CA ASP A 210 3.62 1.32 -16.73
C ASP A 210 4.26 1.03 -15.38
N ARG A 211 4.62 2.08 -14.62
CA ARG A 211 5.31 1.94 -13.33
C ARG A 211 4.32 1.87 -12.17
N LEU A 212 3.26 2.69 -12.20
CA LEU A 212 2.27 2.79 -11.13
C LEU A 212 1.25 1.66 -11.22
N LYS A 213 1.28 0.72 -10.26
CA LYS A 213 0.39 -0.47 -10.25
C LYS A 213 -0.38 -0.66 -8.94
N ALA A 214 -0.02 0.08 -7.91
CA ALA A 214 -0.73 0.07 -6.63
C ALA A 214 -0.87 1.50 -6.09
N LEU A 215 -1.88 1.74 -5.27
CA LEU A 215 -2.13 3.00 -4.58
C LEU A 215 -2.38 2.76 -3.10
N HIS A 216 -1.90 3.70 -2.29
CA HIS A 216 -2.38 3.95 -0.94
C HIS A 216 -3.04 5.32 -0.91
N VAL A 217 -4.36 5.32 -0.72
CA VAL A 217 -5.18 6.53 -0.82
C VAL A 217 -5.64 6.96 0.55
N HIS A 218 -5.14 8.08 1.00
CA HIS A 218 -5.59 8.76 2.21
C HIS A 218 -5.37 10.27 2.11
N ASP A 219 -6.00 11.03 2.99
CA ASP A 219 -5.89 12.49 3.02
C ASP A 219 -4.96 12.96 4.15
N VAL A 220 -4.24 14.06 3.89
CA VAL A 220 -3.30 14.67 4.84
C VAL A 220 -3.41 16.20 4.82
N ASP A 221 -2.92 16.84 5.89
CA ASP A 221 -2.87 18.29 6.05
C ASP A 221 -1.55 18.92 5.57
N TYR A 222 -0.68 18.18 4.86
CA TYR A 222 0.69 18.47 4.47
C TYR A 222 1.70 18.52 5.64
N LEU A 223 1.27 18.23 6.86
CA LEU A 223 2.12 18.33 8.05
C LEU A 223 2.22 17.01 8.80
N LYS A 224 1.16 16.22 8.79
CA LYS A 224 1.03 14.98 9.56
C LYS A 224 0.56 13.86 8.66
N ASP A 225 1.10 12.69 8.90
CA ASP A 225 0.66 11.46 8.30
C ASP A 225 -0.68 11.01 8.92
N CYS A 226 -1.76 11.55 8.36
CA CYS A 226 -3.08 11.47 8.98
C CYS A 226 -3.80 10.15 8.72
N HIS A 227 -3.50 9.46 7.62
CA HIS A 227 -4.21 8.25 7.16
C HIS A 227 -5.73 8.34 7.35
N THR A 228 -6.32 9.47 6.93
CA THR A 228 -7.76 9.70 7.03
C THR A 228 -8.45 9.65 5.67
N MET A 229 -9.77 9.58 5.67
CA MET A 229 -10.57 9.49 4.46
C MET A 229 -10.42 10.75 3.59
N PRO A 230 -10.44 10.64 2.25
CA PRO A 230 -10.51 11.78 1.33
C PRO A 230 -11.57 12.81 1.71
N PHE A 231 -11.28 14.07 1.45
CA PHE A 231 -12.07 15.27 1.82
C PHE A 231 -12.07 15.62 3.31
N MET A 232 -11.34 14.89 4.14
CA MET A 232 -11.23 15.22 5.57
C MET A 232 -10.05 16.17 5.86
N GLN A 233 -9.13 16.36 4.91
CA GLN A 233 -7.98 17.22 5.02
C GLN A 233 -7.82 18.15 3.79
N LYS A 234 -6.63 18.24 3.17
CA LYS A 234 -6.32 19.34 2.25
C LYS A 234 -5.97 18.95 0.82
N LEU A 235 -5.89 17.65 0.51
CA LEU A 235 -5.49 17.22 -0.83
C LEU A 235 -6.52 17.63 -1.89
N ASN A 236 -6.03 17.95 -3.08
CA ASN A 236 -6.88 18.29 -4.22
C ASN A 236 -7.30 17.03 -4.98
N TRP A 237 -8.43 16.46 -4.59
CA TRP A 237 -8.93 15.21 -5.17
C TRP A 237 -9.34 15.31 -6.63
N GLU A 238 -9.74 16.51 -7.11
CA GLU A 238 -10.03 16.74 -8.53
C GLU A 238 -8.76 16.54 -9.38
N LYS A 239 -7.62 17.08 -8.93
CA LYS A 239 -6.35 16.90 -9.63
C LYS A 239 -5.82 15.47 -9.55
N VAL A 240 -5.97 14.81 -8.40
CA VAL A 240 -5.58 13.40 -8.22
C VAL A 240 -6.38 12.49 -9.16
N THR A 241 -7.71 12.62 -9.17
CA THR A 241 -8.58 11.80 -10.04
C THR A 241 -8.32 12.05 -11.50
N LYS A 242 -8.10 13.32 -11.89
CA LYS A 242 -7.72 13.68 -13.25
C LYS A 242 -6.40 13.05 -13.66
N ALA A 243 -5.37 13.15 -12.83
CA ALA A 243 -4.05 12.59 -13.14
C ALA A 243 -4.11 11.06 -13.31
N LEU A 244 -4.85 10.34 -12.45
CA LEU A 244 -5.06 8.90 -12.59
C LEU A 244 -5.79 8.54 -13.90
N ALA A 245 -6.75 9.36 -14.33
CA ALA A 245 -7.42 9.19 -15.60
C ALA A 245 -6.49 9.45 -16.79
N ASP A 246 -5.70 10.52 -16.73
CA ASP A 246 -4.80 10.93 -17.81
C ASP A 246 -3.69 9.90 -18.09
N ILE A 247 -3.20 9.20 -17.06
CA ILE A 247 -2.22 8.11 -17.23
C ILE A 247 -2.88 6.76 -17.55
N ASP A 248 -4.20 6.73 -17.68
CA ASP A 248 -5.00 5.50 -17.81
C ASP A 248 -4.69 4.44 -16.73
N TYR A 249 -4.62 4.86 -15.46
CA TYR A 249 -4.37 3.95 -14.36
C TYR A 249 -5.34 2.77 -14.35
N ASP A 250 -4.81 1.54 -14.35
CA ASP A 250 -5.56 0.29 -14.49
C ASP A 250 -5.58 -0.57 -13.20
N GLY A 251 -4.94 -0.11 -12.14
CA GLY A 251 -4.90 -0.79 -10.86
C GLY A 251 -6.17 -0.62 -10.02
N VAL A 252 -6.07 -1.03 -8.77
CA VAL A 252 -7.16 -0.93 -7.79
C VAL A 252 -7.06 0.39 -7.03
N PHE A 253 -8.20 1.03 -6.75
CA PHE A 253 -8.27 2.21 -5.90
C PHE A 253 -8.34 1.76 -4.44
N THR A 254 -7.20 1.74 -3.77
CA THR A 254 -7.04 1.17 -2.43
C THR A 254 -6.92 2.25 -1.37
N PHE A 255 -7.85 2.31 -0.43
CA PHE A 255 -7.71 3.15 0.75
C PHE A 255 -6.69 2.57 1.73
N GLU A 256 -5.82 3.44 2.23
CA GLU A 256 -5.02 3.26 3.43
C GLU A 256 -5.39 4.35 4.45
N ALA A 257 -6.67 4.42 4.76
CA ALA A 257 -7.27 5.47 5.57
C ALA A 257 -7.71 4.95 6.96
N ASP A 258 -6.91 4.10 7.56
CA ASP A 258 -7.24 3.35 8.77
C ASP A 258 -7.50 4.24 9.98
N ASN A 259 -6.81 5.39 10.08
CA ASN A 259 -7.03 6.31 11.20
C ASN A 259 -8.45 6.89 11.22
N PHE A 260 -9.18 6.84 10.10
CA PHE A 260 -10.59 7.20 10.09
C PHE A 260 -11.43 6.24 10.95
N LEU A 261 -11.06 4.95 11.01
CA LEU A 261 -11.79 3.91 11.73
C LEU A 261 -11.22 3.63 13.13
N VAL A 262 -9.92 3.86 13.36
CA VAL A 262 -9.22 3.38 14.57
C VAL A 262 -9.83 3.89 15.88
N HIS A 263 -10.33 5.13 15.88
CA HIS A 263 -10.92 5.76 17.07
C HIS A 263 -12.44 5.60 17.17
N MET A 264 -13.07 4.96 16.19
CA MET A 264 -14.52 4.68 16.24
C MET A 264 -14.77 3.52 17.22
N PRO A 265 -15.87 3.57 18.00
CA PRO A 265 -16.37 2.40 18.69
C PRO A 265 -16.59 1.23 17.72
N ASP A 266 -16.36 0.00 18.17
CA ASP A 266 -16.43 -1.18 17.30
C ASP A 266 -17.79 -1.34 16.63
N GLU A 267 -18.87 -0.95 17.33
CA GLU A 267 -20.24 -1.03 16.87
C GLU A 267 -20.56 -0.12 15.68
N VAL A 268 -19.73 0.92 15.43
CA VAL A 268 -19.95 1.88 14.32
C VAL A 268 -18.83 1.83 13.25
N LYS A 269 -17.84 0.95 13.41
CA LYS A 269 -16.78 0.79 12.40
C LYS A 269 -17.33 0.37 11.02
N GLU A 270 -18.36 -0.47 11.00
CA GLU A 270 -19.02 -0.89 9.75
C GLU A 270 -19.68 0.31 9.04
N ASP A 271 -20.30 1.23 9.78
CA ASP A 271 -20.89 2.43 9.20
C ASP A 271 -19.82 3.40 8.68
N GLY A 272 -18.69 3.51 9.39
CA GLY A 272 -17.51 4.24 8.92
C GLY A 272 -16.97 3.67 7.61
N ALA A 273 -16.79 2.35 7.52
CA ALA A 273 -16.37 1.67 6.31
C ALA A 273 -17.37 1.85 5.15
N ARG A 274 -18.67 1.89 5.43
CA ARG A 274 -19.72 2.18 4.44
C ARG A 274 -19.62 3.61 3.89
N LEU A 275 -19.31 4.58 4.75
CA LEU A 275 -19.05 5.96 4.31
C LEU A 275 -17.81 6.03 3.40
N MET A 276 -16.72 5.32 3.77
CA MET A 276 -15.54 5.23 2.92
C MET A 276 -15.88 4.65 1.53
N VAL A 277 -16.72 3.62 1.46
CA VAL A 277 -17.21 3.07 0.17
C VAL A 277 -17.90 4.15 -0.65
N SER A 278 -18.78 4.96 -0.05
CA SER A 278 -19.48 6.03 -0.77
C SER A 278 -18.53 7.05 -1.35
N VAL A 279 -17.51 7.45 -0.59
CA VAL A 279 -16.46 8.38 -1.04
C VAL A 279 -15.61 7.75 -2.14
N GLY A 280 -15.18 6.50 -1.98
CA GLY A 280 -14.38 5.79 -2.98
C GLY A 280 -15.12 5.62 -4.31
N ARG A 281 -16.40 5.27 -4.28
CA ARG A 281 -17.24 5.17 -5.49
C ARG A 281 -17.39 6.51 -6.20
N TYR A 282 -17.53 7.60 -5.45
CA TYR A 282 -17.54 8.94 -6.02
C TYR A 282 -16.22 9.25 -6.75
N LEU A 283 -15.06 9.04 -6.12
CA LEU A 283 -13.75 9.31 -6.72
C LEU A 283 -13.48 8.42 -7.94
N ILE A 284 -13.82 7.13 -7.88
CA ILE A 284 -13.73 6.24 -9.04
C ILE A 284 -14.62 6.73 -10.18
N GLY A 285 -15.84 7.18 -9.88
CA GLY A 285 -16.74 7.76 -10.87
C GLY A 285 -16.15 8.98 -11.58
N GLU A 286 -15.47 9.86 -10.86
CA GLU A 286 -14.77 11.02 -11.45
C GLU A 286 -13.58 10.57 -12.34
N ILE A 287 -12.82 9.55 -11.94
CA ILE A 287 -11.74 8.97 -12.77
C ILE A 287 -12.31 8.38 -14.06
N GLU A 288 -13.35 7.57 -13.98
CA GLU A 288 -13.96 6.90 -15.13
C GLU A 288 -14.57 7.92 -16.10
N LYS A 289 -15.23 8.95 -15.59
CA LYS A 289 -15.75 10.06 -16.38
C LYS A 289 -14.63 10.81 -17.12
N ALA A 290 -13.53 11.14 -16.44
CA ALA A 290 -12.39 11.80 -17.07
C ALA A 290 -11.73 10.91 -18.15
N LYS A 291 -11.63 9.59 -17.94
CA LYS A 291 -11.16 8.65 -18.97
C LYS A 291 -12.06 8.66 -20.22
N GLU A 292 -13.38 8.71 -20.06
CA GLU A 292 -14.33 8.80 -21.17
C GLU A 292 -14.20 10.12 -21.95
N GLU A 293 -13.87 11.22 -21.25
CA GLU A 293 -13.62 12.52 -21.87
C GLU A 293 -12.31 12.53 -22.67
N ASN A 294 -11.25 11.90 -22.14
CA ASN A 294 -9.96 11.76 -22.81
C ASN A 294 -10.03 10.88 -24.08
N ALA A 295 -10.98 9.97 -24.15
CA ALA A 295 -11.17 9.06 -25.30
C ALA A 295 -11.95 9.69 -26.48
N LYS A 296 -12.51 10.90 -26.31
CA LYS A 296 -13.27 11.64 -27.35
C LYS A 296 -12.38 12.58 -28.15
#